data_5ae76ad931a7b9b0bdc93b180a90ff1d
#
_entry.id   5ae76ad931a7b9b0bdc93b180a90ff1d
#
_cell.length_a   1.000
_cell.length_b   1.000
_cell.length_c   1.000
_cell.angle_alpha   90.00
_cell.angle_beta   90.00
_cell.angle_gamma   90.00
#
_symmetry.space_group_name_H-M   'P 1'
#
loop_
_entity.id
_entity.type
_entity.pdbx_description
1 polymer ?
#
loop_
_entity_poly.entity_id
_entity_poly.type
_entity_poly.pdbx_seq_one_letter_code
_entity_poly.pdbx_strand_id
1 'polypeptide(L)'
;SEVKKKEQTKNMAIKKRTISPRQKMINLMYVVLMAMLALNISSEVLNGFSIVEESLNRTTANSSKENEVLYGNFAEQMKANPQKVKEWFEKATAVKRMSDSLYNFAQSLKEQIVIEADGKDGNIYDIKNKDNLEAASHVMLAPGTGQGKRLYNAINSFRQRILSMVTDPHQRSIIESNLTTKLPKNAHTMGKNWQEYMFEDMPVAGAVTLLSKL
;
A
#
# COMPACT_ATOMS: atom_id res chain seq x y z
N SER A 1 27.16 75.22 -7.23
CA SER A 1 27.48 74.14 -8.23
C SER A 1 27.20 72.70 -7.79
N GLU A 2 26.66 72.50 -6.60
CA GLU A 2 26.41 71.13 -6.07
C GLU A 2 24.94 70.71 -6.03
N VAL A 3 24.01 71.50 -6.47
CA VAL A 3 22.57 71.21 -6.38
C VAL A 3 22.02 70.48 -7.60
N LYS A 4 22.78 70.37 -8.70
CA LYS A 4 22.34 69.74 -9.95
C LYS A 4 22.74 68.28 -10.11
N LYS A 5 23.37 67.65 -9.10
CA LYS A 5 23.84 66.26 -9.19
C LYS A 5 22.96 65.24 -8.39
N LYS A 6 21.89 65.70 -7.75
CA LYS A 6 21.01 64.90 -6.90
C LYS A 6 19.65 64.47 -7.53
N GLU A 7 19.40 64.90 -8.78
CA GLU A 7 18.09 64.60 -9.42
C GLU A 7 18.10 63.53 -10.52
N GLN A 8 19.23 62.89 -10.80
CA GLN A 8 19.32 61.87 -11.85
C GLN A 8 19.33 60.44 -11.35
N THR A 9 19.13 60.18 -10.07
CA THR A 9 19.05 58.80 -9.50
C THR A 9 17.64 58.41 -9.11
N LYS A 10 16.63 58.97 -9.73
CA LYS A 10 15.23 58.59 -9.48
C LYS A 10 14.60 58.07 -10.76
N ASN A 11 14.17 56.85 -10.73
CA ASN A 11 13.32 56.14 -11.71
C ASN A 11 14.05 55.24 -12.70
N MET A 12 14.80 54.23 -12.20
CA MET A 12 14.75 52.92 -12.83
C MET A 12 13.62 52.12 -12.17
N ALA A 13 12.40 52.53 -12.40
CA ALA A 13 11.24 51.69 -12.19
C ALA A 13 11.39 50.52 -13.16
N ILE A 14 11.70 49.36 -12.65
CA ILE A 14 11.64 48.09 -13.39
C ILE A 14 10.21 47.97 -13.90
N LYS A 15 10.01 48.34 -15.18
CA LYS A 15 8.72 48.20 -15.87
C LYS A 15 8.43 46.70 -15.91
N LYS A 16 7.61 46.21 -14.97
CA LYS A 16 7.14 44.84 -14.95
C LYS A 16 6.47 44.58 -16.31
N ARG A 17 7.18 43.92 -17.23
CA ARG A 17 6.65 43.53 -18.53
C ARG A 17 5.42 42.71 -18.26
N THR A 18 4.25 43.23 -18.59
CA THR A 18 3.00 42.48 -18.56
C THR A 18 3.12 41.32 -19.57
N ILE A 19 3.12 40.11 -19.07
CA ILE A 19 3.19 38.92 -19.90
C ILE A 19 1.98 38.95 -20.82
N SER A 20 2.19 38.81 -22.14
CA SER A 20 1.12 38.85 -23.14
C SER A 20 0.13 37.69 -22.88
N PRO A 21 -1.17 37.81 -23.25
CA PRO A 21 -2.14 36.74 -23.09
C PRO A 21 -1.68 35.43 -23.75
N ARG A 22 -1.01 35.50 -24.89
CA ARG A 22 -0.42 34.36 -25.59
C ARG A 22 0.64 33.65 -24.74
N GLN A 23 1.54 34.43 -24.10
CA GLN A 23 2.58 33.85 -23.24
C GLN A 23 1.98 33.24 -21.97
N LYS A 24 0.91 33.83 -21.43
CA LYS A 24 0.19 33.24 -20.29
C LYS A 24 -0.41 31.85 -20.65
N MET A 25 -1.00 31.72 -21.85
CA MET A 25 -1.53 30.45 -22.34
C MET A 25 -0.42 29.41 -22.54
N ILE A 26 0.72 29.80 -23.11
CA ILE A 26 1.87 28.92 -23.28
C ILE A 26 2.41 28.48 -21.92
N ASN A 27 2.55 29.37 -20.96
CA ASN A 27 3.02 29.04 -19.61
C ASN A 27 2.03 28.11 -18.89
N LEU A 28 0.71 28.32 -19.06
CA LEU A 28 -0.30 27.43 -18.52
C LEU A 28 -0.19 26.02 -19.12
N MET A 29 -0.04 25.92 -20.46
CA MET A 29 0.16 24.63 -21.12
C MET A 29 1.44 23.93 -20.65
N TYR A 30 2.52 24.66 -20.43
CA TYR A 30 3.75 24.13 -19.83
C TYR A 30 3.54 23.57 -18.43
N VAL A 31 2.81 24.30 -17.57
CA VAL A 31 2.50 23.86 -16.20
C VAL A 31 1.64 22.59 -16.24
N VAL A 32 0.62 22.54 -17.12
CA VAL A 32 -0.22 21.34 -17.29
C VAL A 32 0.61 20.16 -17.81
N LEU A 33 1.47 20.37 -18.81
CA LEU A 33 2.36 19.32 -19.32
C LEU A 33 3.34 18.83 -18.26
N MET A 34 3.96 19.74 -17.49
CA MET A 34 4.85 19.39 -16.40
C MET A 34 4.12 18.62 -15.29
N ALA A 35 2.87 19.02 -14.98
CA ALA A 35 2.03 18.29 -14.02
C ALA A 35 1.70 16.88 -14.52
N MET A 36 1.36 16.71 -15.81
CA MET A 36 1.13 15.41 -16.40
C MET A 36 2.40 14.52 -16.39
N LEU A 37 3.56 15.09 -16.69
CA LEU A 37 4.84 14.38 -16.62
C LEU A 37 5.24 14.02 -15.18
N ALA A 38 4.93 14.88 -14.22
CA ALA A 38 5.21 14.63 -12.80
C ALA A 38 4.30 13.55 -12.18
N LEU A 39 3.12 13.30 -12.77
CA LEU A 39 2.19 12.25 -12.36
C LEU A 39 2.52 10.87 -12.98
N ASN A 40 3.38 10.82 -13.99
CA ASN A 40 3.80 9.58 -14.62
C ASN A 40 4.85 8.88 -13.74
N ILE A 41 4.49 7.71 -13.25
CA ILE A 41 5.43 6.83 -12.56
C ILE A 41 6.34 6.19 -13.61
N SER A 42 7.65 6.16 -13.33
CA SER A 42 8.59 5.57 -14.29
C SER A 42 8.38 4.07 -14.44
N SER A 43 8.60 3.56 -15.65
CA SER A 43 8.50 2.13 -15.93
C SER A 43 9.45 1.29 -15.09
N GLU A 44 10.59 1.84 -14.69
CA GLU A 44 11.56 1.17 -13.81
C GLU A 44 10.99 0.94 -12.41
N VAL A 45 10.26 1.92 -11.86
CA VAL A 45 9.59 1.78 -10.56
C VAL A 45 8.49 0.73 -10.64
N LEU A 46 7.67 0.76 -11.70
CA LEU A 46 6.61 -0.25 -11.91
C LEU A 46 7.18 -1.66 -12.10
N ASN A 47 8.30 -1.79 -12.81
CA ASN A 47 9.04 -3.06 -12.93
C ASN A 47 9.59 -3.51 -11.56
N GLY A 48 10.09 -2.58 -10.76
CA GLY A 48 10.51 -2.86 -9.39
C GLY A 48 9.38 -3.49 -8.55
N PHE A 49 8.18 -2.92 -8.59
CA PHE A 49 7.00 -3.50 -7.93
C PHE A 49 6.67 -4.90 -8.47
N SER A 50 6.74 -5.12 -9.78
CA SER A 50 6.46 -6.43 -10.39
C SER A 50 7.45 -7.51 -9.92
N ILE A 51 8.74 -7.17 -9.81
CA ILE A 51 9.78 -8.09 -9.30
C ILE A 51 9.55 -8.43 -7.82
N VAL A 52 9.21 -7.42 -7.02
CA VAL A 52 8.89 -7.64 -5.59
C VAL A 52 7.64 -8.51 -5.45
N GLU A 53 6.59 -8.23 -6.22
CA GLU A 53 5.34 -9.02 -6.24
C GLU A 53 5.61 -10.49 -6.58
N GLU A 54 6.38 -10.77 -7.62
CA GLU A 54 6.77 -12.13 -8.00
C GLU A 54 7.54 -12.82 -6.87
N SER A 55 8.46 -12.11 -6.23
CA SER A 55 9.23 -12.62 -5.09
C SER A 55 8.35 -12.95 -3.90
N LEU A 56 7.39 -12.08 -3.57
CA LEU A 56 6.42 -12.30 -2.49
C LEU A 56 5.52 -13.51 -2.79
N ASN A 57 4.99 -13.60 -4.01
CA ASN A 57 4.15 -14.72 -4.42
C ASN A 57 4.90 -16.07 -4.32
N ARG A 58 6.16 -16.11 -4.73
CA ARG A 58 7.01 -17.30 -4.60
C ARG A 58 7.27 -17.65 -3.13
N THR A 59 7.57 -16.65 -2.31
CA THR A 59 7.79 -16.85 -0.87
C THR A 59 6.53 -17.40 -0.21
N THR A 60 5.37 -16.81 -0.50
CA THR A 60 4.07 -17.25 0.02
C THR A 60 3.76 -18.69 -0.40
N ALA A 61 4.01 -19.05 -1.66
CA ALA A 61 3.80 -20.42 -2.14
C ALA A 61 4.71 -21.44 -1.43
N ASN A 62 5.97 -21.09 -1.18
CA ASN A 62 6.91 -21.94 -0.45
C ASN A 62 6.49 -22.11 1.02
N SER A 63 6.18 -20.99 1.69
CA SER A 63 5.71 -21.00 3.09
C SER A 63 4.40 -21.78 3.25
N SER A 64 3.49 -21.71 2.26
CA SER A 64 2.26 -22.51 2.25
C SER A 64 2.55 -24.00 2.23
N LYS A 65 3.48 -24.46 1.38
CA LYS A 65 3.89 -25.87 1.33
C LYS A 65 4.53 -26.34 2.64
N GLU A 66 5.41 -25.52 3.22
CA GLU A 66 6.02 -25.83 4.52
C GLU A 66 4.97 -25.93 5.63
N ASN A 67 4.02 -25.00 5.64
CA ASN A 67 2.90 -25.03 6.58
C ASN A 67 2.01 -26.27 6.41
N GLU A 68 1.73 -26.70 5.18
CA GLU A 68 0.97 -27.92 4.93
C GLU A 68 1.64 -29.15 5.56
N VAL A 69 2.96 -29.27 5.43
CA VAL A 69 3.74 -30.37 6.06
C VAL A 69 3.64 -30.28 7.58
N LEU A 70 3.81 -29.08 8.16
CA LEU A 70 3.71 -28.89 9.61
C LEU A 70 2.31 -29.24 10.15
N TYR A 71 1.26 -28.77 9.49
CA TYR A 71 -0.12 -29.11 9.89
C TYR A 71 -0.43 -30.59 9.70
N GLY A 72 0.10 -31.23 8.65
CA GLY A 72 0.01 -32.69 8.44
C GLY A 72 0.63 -33.47 9.59
N ASN A 73 1.88 -33.16 9.94
CA ASN A 73 2.59 -33.76 11.08
C ASN A 73 1.83 -33.52 12.39
N PHE A 74 1.26 -32.35 12.57
CA PHE A 74 0.49 -32.04 13.78
C PHE A 74 -0.81 -32.82 13.88
N ALA A 75 -1.47 -33.05 12.74
CA ALA A 75 -2.66 -33.91 12.66
C ALA A 75 -2.34 -35.36 12.98
N GLU A 76 -1.19 -35.89 12.54
CA GLU A 76 -0.74 -37.25 12.90
C GLU A 76 -0.42 -37.36 14.39
N GLN A 77 0.28 -36.36 14.97
CA GLN A 77 0.52 -36.33 16.41
C GLN A 77 -0.77 -36.27 17.24
N MET A 78 -1.77 -35.53 16.74
CA MET A 78 -3.10 -35.49 17.36
C MET A 78 -3.78 -36.87 17.39
N LYS A 79 -3.62 -37.68 16.32
CA LYS A 79 -4.12 -39.08 16.30
C LYS A 79 -3.36 -39.99 17.26
N ALA A 80 -2.03 -39.80 17.35
CA ALA A 80 -1.19 -40.68 18.19
C ALA A 80 -1.33 -40.37 19.69
N ASN A 81 -1.45 -39.10 20.07
CA ASN A 81 -1.51 -38.66 21.48
C ASN A 81 -2.44 -37.45 21.67
N PRO A 82 -3.76 -37.64 21.58
CA PRO A 82 -4.73 -36.54 21.63
C PRO A 82 -4.68 -35.74 22.94
N GLN A 83 -4.40 -36.39 24.08
CA GLN A 83 -4.42 -35.74 25.39
C GLN A 83 -3.35 -34.65 25.53
N LYS A 84 -2.16 -34.84 24.93
CA LYS A 84 -1.06 -33.87 24.98
C LYS A 84 -1.13 -32.83 23.90
N VAL A 85 -1.71 -33.11 22.75
CA VAL A 85 -1.61 -32.29 21.54
C VAL A 85 -2.86 -31.48 21.27
N LYS A 86 -4.02 -31.89 21.80
CA LYS A 86 -5.33 -31.29 21.50
C LYS A 86 -5.36 -29.77 21.60
N GLU A 87 -4.92 -29.22 22.71
CA GLU A 87 -4.95 -27.78 22.94
C GLU A 87 -4.13 -27.00 21.88
N TRP A 88 -2.94 -27.47 21.58
CA TRP A 88 -2.05 -26.87 20.60
C TRP A 88 -2.57 -27.03 19.18
N PHE A 89 -3.15 -28.20 18.86
CA PHE A 89 -3.76 -28.47 17.56
C PHE A 89 -4.96 -27.57 17.31
N GLU A 90 -5.81 -27.33 18.31
CA GLU A 90 -6.94 -26.41 18.22
C GLU A 90 -6.48 -24.97 18.02
N LYS A 91 -5.46 -24.52 18.75
CA LYS A 91 -4.85 -23.20 18.57
C LYS A 91 -4.25 -23.04 17.16
N ALA A 92 -3.47 -24.00 16.69
CA ALA A 92 -2.86 -23.96 15.36
C ALA A 92 -3.93 -23.96 14.26
N THR A 93 -4.96 -24.77 14.39
CA THR A 93 -6.09 -24.80 13.44
C THR A 93 -6.85 -23.46 13.43
N ALA A 94 -7.04 -22.84 14.58
CA ALA A 94 -7.66 -21.52 14.68
C ALA A 94 -6.81 -20.44 13.99
N VAL A 95 -5.48 -20.45 14.20
CA VAL A 95 -4.53 -19.53 13.53
C VAL A 95 -4.59 -19.74 12.03
N LYS A 96 -4.52 -20.98 11.54
CA LYS A 96 -4.61 -21.31 10.11
C LYS A 96 -5.88 -20.71 9.49
N ARG A 97 -7.03 -20.98 10.07
CA ARG A 97 -8.33 -20.49 9.56
C ARG A 97 -8.39 -18.95 9.49
N MET A 98 -7.85 -18.28 10.52
CA MET A 98 -7.83 -16.81 10.54
C MET A 98 -6.85 -16.24 9.50
N SER A 99 -5.70 -16.90 9.33
CA SER A 99 -4.71 -16.53 8.30
C SER A 99 -5.29 -16.72 6.90
N ASP A 100 -5.90 -17.87 6.62
CA ASP A 100 -6.56 -18.14 5.34
C ASP A 100 -7.66 -17.09 5.03
N SER A 101 -8.42 -16.70 6.05
CA SER A 101 -9.47 -15.66 5.91
C SER A 101 -8.88 -14.30 5.56
N LEU A 102 -7.80 -13.88 6.24
CA LEU A 102 -7.13 -12.60 5.95
C LEU A 102 -6.47 -12.63 4.57
N TYR A 103 -5.81 -13.72 4.22
CA TYR A 103 -5.20 -13.91 2.90
C TYR A 103 -6.25 -13.82 1.78
N ASN A 104 -7.35 -14.56 1.89
CA ASN A 104 -8.42 -14.53 0.90
C ASN A 104 -9.05 -13.12 0.78
N PHE A 105 -9.16 -12.40 1.89
CA PHE A 105 -9.62 -11.03 1.86
C PHE A 105 -8.63 -10.12 1.12
N ALA A 106 -7.33 -10.24 1.40
CA ALA A 106 -6.30 -9.49 0.68
C ALA A 106 -6.31 -9.82 -0.84
N GLN A 107 -6.47 -11.09 -1.21
CA GLN A 107 -6.59 -11.49 -2.62
C GLN A 107 -7.83 -10.87 -3.29
N SER A 108 -8.98 -10.86 -2.62
CA SER A 108 -10.19 -10.23 -3.15
C SER A 108 -10.04 -8.72 -3.35
N LEU A 109 -9.25 -8.05 -2.49
CA LEU A 109 -8.93 -6.63 -2.64
C LEU A 109 -8.00 -6.37 -3.83
N LYS A 110 -7.01 -7.23 -4.06
CA LYS A 110 -6.16 -7.14 -5.26
C LYS A 110 -7.01 -7.25 -6.54
N GLU A 111 -7.89 -8.25 -6.59
CA GLU A 111 -8.80 -8.44 -7.73
C GLU A 111 -9.68 -7.21 -7.96
N GLN A 112 -10.27 -6.65 -6.90
CA GLN A 112 -11.11 -5.45 -7.01
C GLN A 112 -10.32 -4.25 -7.54
N ILE A 113 -9.09 -4.03 -7.05
CA ILE A 113 -8.23 -2.93 -7.51
C ILE A 113 -7.86 -3.11 -8.99
N VAL A 114 -7.52 -4.34 -9.40
CA VAL A 114 -7.15 -4.61 -10.79
C VAL A 114 -8.36 -4.52 -11.71
N ILE A 115 -9.54 -4.99 -11.31
CA ILE A 115 -10.79 -4.83 -12.07
C ILE A 115 -11.16 -3.34 -12.20
N GLU A 116 -10.95 -2.54 -11.16
CA GLU A 116 -11.19 -1.09 -11.22
C GLU A 116 -10.25 -0.39 -12.22
N ALA A 117 -8.99 -0.84 -12.31
CA ALA A 117 -8.01 -0.26 -13.22
C ALA A 117 -8.13 -0.75 -14.66
N ASP A 118 -8.34 -2.05 -14.87
CA ASP A 118 -8.24 -2.74 -16.15
C ASP A 118 -9.62 -3.11 -16.74
N GLY A 119 -10.70 -2.93 -15.96
CA GLY A 119 -12.04 -3.37 -16.33
C GLY A 119 -12.35 -4.82 -15.94
N LYS A 120 -13.50 -5.31 -16.38
CA LYS A 120 -14.06 -6.63 -15.96
C LYS A 120 -13.15 -7.83 -16.23
N ASP A 121 -12.28 -7.72 -17.23
CA ASP A 121 -11.33 -8.76 -17.61
C ASP A 121 -9.96 -8.58 -16.93
N GLY A 122 -9.87 -7.72 -15.92
CA GLY A 122 -8.66 -7.45 -15.15
C GLY A 122 -8.11 -8.71 -14.51
N ASN A 123 -6.80 -8.94 -14.66
CA ASN A 123 -6.10 -10.12 -14.16
C ASN A 123 -4.92 -9.71 -13.27
N ILE A 124 -4.91 -10.15 -12.02
CA ILE A 124 -3.85 -9.85 -11.05
C ILE A 124 -2.47 -10.35 -11.48
N TYR A 125 -2.40 -11.33 -12.38
CA TYR A 125 -1.15 -11.87 -12.91
C TYR A 125 -0.69 -11.18 -14.20
N ASP A 126 -1.56 -10.35 -14.82
CA ASP A 126 -1.26 -9.59 -16.06
C ASP A 126 -1.94 -8.22 -16.01
N ILE A 127 -1.47 -7.37 -15.12
CA ILE A 127 -2.01 -6.02 -14.91
C ILE A 127 -1.56 -5.11 -16.06
N LYS A 128 -2.50 -4.46 -16.72
CA LYS A 128 -2.25 -3.57 -17.87
C LYS A 128 -1.98 -2.13 -17.43
N ASN A 129 -2.83 -1.59 -16.56
CA ASN A 129 -2.74 -0.21 -16.08
C ASN A 129 -2.05 -0.14 -14.72
N LYS A 130 -0.79 -0.58 -14.66
CA LYS A 130 0.04 -0.66 -13.44
C LYS A 130 0.27 0.68 -12.76
N ASP A 131 0.27 1.76 -13.54
CA ASP A 131 0.51 3.15 -13.13
C ASP A 131 -0.75 3.90 -12.71
N ASN A 132 -1.94 3.30 -12.84
CA ASN A 132 -3.18 3.95 -12.43
C ASN A 132 -3.15 4.27 -10.93
N LEU A 133 -3.31 5.55 -10.58
CA LEU A 133 -3.26 6.08 -9.21
C LEU A 133 -4.62 6.14 -8.51
N GLU A 134 -5.70 6.01 -9.28
CA GLU A 134 -7.06 6.22 -8.76
C GLU A 134 -7.71 4.92 -8.29
N ALA A 135 -7.42 3.79 -8.95
CA ALA A 135 -8.09 2.53 -8.69
C ALA A 135 -7.94 2.04 -7.25
N ALA A 136 -6.73 2.11 -6.69
CA ALA A 136 -6.49 1.74 -5.30
C ALA A 136 -7.20 2.69 -4.33
N SER A 137 -7.14 4.00 -4.57
CA SER A 137 -7.85 5.00 -3.77
C SER A 137 -9.37 4.78 -3.81
N HIS A 138 -9.92 4.51 -4.99
CA HIS A 138 -11.36 4.29 -5.15
C HIS A 138 -11.83 3.04 -4.40
N VAL A 139 -11.18 1.90 -4.57
CA VAL A 139 -11.57 0.65 -3.89
C VAL A 139 -11.37 0.74 -2.37
N MET A 140 -10.29 1.37 -1.92
CA MET A 140 -9.91 1.35 -0.50
C MET A 140 -10.48 2.50 0.31
N LEU A 141 -10.68 3.69 -0.28
CA LEU A 141 -10.98 4.92 0.44
C LEU A 141 -12.35 5.54 0.10
N ALA A 142 -13.09 5.00 -0.87
CA ALA A 142 -14.38 5.57 -1.26
C ALA A 142 -15.33 5.71 -0.06
N PRO A 143 -16.01 6.87 0.08
CA PRO A 143 -16.93 7.11 1.20
C PRO A 143 -18.04 6.06 1.26
N GLY A 144 -18.19 5.40 2.41
CA GLY A 144 -19.24 4.41 2.66
C GLY A 144 -18.95 3.00 2.11
N THR A 145 -18.17 2.85 1.05
CA THR A 145 -17.87 1.56 0.39
C THR A 145 -16.42 1.12 0.50
N GLY A 146 -15.51 2.03 0.83
CA GLY A 146 -14.07 1.79 0.89
C GLY A 146 -13.69 0.66 1.84
N GLN A 147 -12.83 -0.22 1.36
CA GLN A 147 -12.43 -1.45 2.06
C GLN A 147 -11.26 -1.24 3.03
N GLY A 148 -10.58 -0.10 2.97
CA GLY A 148 -9.35 0.14 3.74
C GLY A 148 -9.54 0.05 5.25
N LYS A 149 -10.64 0.58 5.78
CA LYS A 149 -10.96 0.47 7.21
C LYS A 149 -11.27 -0.97 7.62
N ARG A 150 -11.90 -1.75 6.74
CA ARG A 150 -12.16 -3.19 6.99
C ARG A 150 -10.85 -3.96 7.04
N LEU A 151 -9.93 -3.69 6.11
CA LEU A 151 -8.60 -4.30 6.09
C LEU A 151 -7.81 -3.93 7.36
N TYR A 152 -7.78 -2.65 7.73
CA TYR A 152 -7.16 -2.18 8.98
C TYR A 152 -7.68 -2.96 10.20
N ASN A 153 -9.01 -3.09 10.32
CA ASN A 153 -9.63 -3.82 11.42
C ASN A 153 -9.31 -5.32 11.38
N ALA A 154 -9.30 -5.93 10.19
CA ALA A 154 -8.98 -7.35 10.01
C ALA A 154 -7.54 -7.66 10.46
N ILE A 155 -6.56 -6.84 10.04
CA ILE A 155 -5.15 -6.98 10.46
C ILE A 155 -5.01 -6.84 11.99
N ASN A 156 -5.64 -5.82 12.57
CA ASN A 156 -5.55 -5.60 14.02
C ASN A 156 -6.22 -6.73 14.82
N SER A 157 -7.38 -7.21 14.40
CA SER A 157 -8.06 -8.33 15.03
C SER A 157 -7.25 -9.62 14.94
N PHE A 158 -6.67 -9.90 13.78
CA PHE A 158 -5.79 -11.05 13.56
C PHE A 158 -4.56 -10.97 14.48
N ARG A 159 -3.87 -9.82 14.50
CA ARG A 159 -2.71 -9.58 15.37
C ARG A 159 -3.06 -9.80 16.84
N GLN A 160 -4.13 -9.18 17.33
CA GLN A 160 -4.55 -9.32 18.74
C GLN A 160 -4.86 -10.77 19.09
N ARG A 161 -5.53 -11.49 18.19
CA ARG A 161 -5.89 -12.88 18.43
C ARG A 161 -4.65 -13.80 18.50
N ILE A 162 -3.68 -13.61 17.60
CA ILE A 162 -2.42 -14.38 17.66
C ILE A 162 -1.66 -14.03 18.94
N LEU A 163 -1.54 -12.75 19.28
CA LEU A 163 -0.85 -12.31 20.50
C LEU A 163 -1.48 -12.87 21.79
N SER A 164 -2.78 -13.17 21.78
CA SER A 164 -3.43 -13.82 22.92
C SER A 164 -3.05 -15.31 23.06
N MET A 165 -2.51 -15.93 22.01
CA MET A 165 -2.13 -17.36 21.99
C MET A 165 -0.62 -17.56 22.18
N VAL A 166 0.19 -16.52 21.91
CA VAL A 166 1.65 -16.58 21.95
C VAL A 166 2.16 -15.92 23.22
N THR A 167 2.94 -16.66 24.02
CA THR A 167 3.50 -16.18 25.29
C THR A 167 4.96 -15.74 25.18
N ASP A 168 5.71 -16.30 24.23
CA ASP A 168 7.13 -16.00 24.03
C ASP A 168 7.35 -14.54 23.60
N PRO A 169 8.15 -13.74 24.34
CA PRO A 169 8.33 -12.31 24.07
C PRO A 169 8.98 -12.03 22.72
N HIS A 170 9.88 -12.88 22.25
CA HIS A 170 10.56 -12.70 20.97
C HIS A 170 9.58 -12.91 19.80
N GLN A 171 8.79 -13.96 19.83
CA GLN A 171 7.76 -14.22 18.83
C GLN A 171 6.68 -13.12 18.84
N ARG A 172 6.26 -12.65 20.02
CA ARG A 172 5.35 -11.52 20.14
C ARG A 172 5.87 -10.27 19.45
N SER A 173 7.14 -9.94 19.65
CA SER A 173 7.79 -8.78 19.01
C SER A 173 7.80 -8.91 17.48
N ILE A 174 8.06 -10.10 16.94
CA ILE A 174 8.01 -10.37 15.50
C ILE A 174 6.59 -10.18 14.95
N ILE A 175 5.58 -10.71 15.63
CA ILE A 175 4.18 -10.58 15.24
C ILE A 175 3.75 -9.10 15.24
N GLU A 176 4.08 -8.35 16.28
CA GLU A 176 3.77 -6.92 16.40
C GLU A 176 4.45 -6.09 15.32
N SER A 177 5.68 -6.42 14.95
CA SER A 177 6.42 -5.75 13.89
C SER A 177 5.84 -6.03 12.50
N ASN A 178 5.57 -7.30 12.20
CA ASN A 178 5.12 -7.71 10.86
C ASN A 178 3.67 -7.30 10.57
N LEU A 179 2.81 -7.33 11.58
CA LEU A 179 1.39 -6.97 11.45
C LEU A 179 1.09 -5.56 11.97
N THR A 180 2.07 -4.66 11.93
CA THR A 180 1.87 -3.29 12.41
C THR A 180 0.99 -2.47 11.45
N THR A 181 0.07 -1.74 12.04
CA THR A 181 -0.73 -0.70 11.37
C THR A 181 -0.40 0.69 11.90
N LYS A 182 0.73 0.83 12.58
CA LYS A 182 1.23 2.13 13.06
C LYS A 182 1.83 2.91 11.89
N LEU A 183 1.49 4.19 11.83
CA LEU A 183 2.08 5.10 10.86
C LEU A 183 3.52 5.46 11.23
N PRO A 184 4.42 5.60 10.26
CA PRO A 184 5.73 6.17 10.48
C PRO A 184 5.63 7.60 11.04
N LYS A 185 6.53 7.99 11.92
CA LYS A 185 6.59 9.36 12.46
C LYS A 185 7.34 10.26 11.47
N ASN A 186 6.70 10.68 10.40
CA ASN A 186 7.26 11.61 9.42
C ASN A 186 6.21 12.62 8.95
N ALA A 187 6.65 13.68 8.24
CA ALA A 187 5.78 14.76 7.77
C ALA A 187 4.70 14.29 6.77
N HIS A 188 4.95 13.20 6.04
CA HIS A 188 4.02 12.67 5.04
C HIS A 188 2.80 11.97 5.64
N THR A 189 2.83 11.66 6.95
CA THR A 189 1.71 11.02 7.65
C THR A 189 0.79 12.01 8.37
N MET A 190 1.14 13.31 8.37
CA MET A 190 0.35 14.32 9.09
C MET A 190 -1.08 14.39 8.58
N GLY A 191 -2.03 14.14 9.49
CA GLY A 191 -3.46 14.20 9.19
C GLY A 191 -4.03 13.00 8.45
N LYS A 192 -3.21 12.04 8.01
CA LYS A 192 -3.67 10.81 7.34
C LYS A 192 -3.90 9.68 8.34
N ASN A 193 -4.97 8.93 8.12
CA ASN A 193 -5.13 7.62 8.76
C ASN A 193 -4.30 6.55 8.04
N TRP A 194 -4.26 5.31 8.58
CA TRP A 194 -3.45 4.23 8.03
C TRP A 194 -3.81 3.88 6.59
N GLN A 195 -5.09 3.76 6.28
CA GLN A 195 -5.53 3.38 4.93
C GLN A 195 -5.30 4.49 3.91
N GLU A 196 -5.45 5.76 4.29
CA GLU A 196 -5.09 6.90 3.42
C GLU A 196 -3.59 6.91 3.13
N TYR A 197 -2.76 6.73 4.16
CA TYR A 197 -1.31 6.65 3.97
C TYR A 197 -0.88 5.52 3.04
N MET A 198 -1.56 4.37 3.11
CA MET A 198 -1.18 3.17 2.35
C MET A 198 -1.71 3.17 0.92
N PHE A 199 -2.86 3.79 0.64
CA PHE A 199 -3.57 3.59 -0.62
C PHE A 199 -3.94 4.88 -1.36
N GLU A 200 -3.81 6.07 -0.75
CA GLU A 200 -4.06 7.32 -1.46
C GLU A 200 -2.98 7.56 -2.50
N ASP A 201 -3.40 7.80 -3.74
CA ASP A 201 -2.51 8.00 -4.90
C ASP A 201 -1.47 6.87 -5.09
N MET A 202 -1.77 5.67 -4.61
CA MET A 202 -0.90 4.51 -4.76
C MET A 202 -1.13 3.86 -6.13
N PRO A 203 -0.09 3.67 -6.96
CA PRO A 203 -0.25 2.96 -8.24
C PRO A 203 -0.72 1.52 -8.01
N VAL A 204 -1.49 0.99 -8.94
CA VAL A 204 -2.03 -0.37 -8.87
C VAL A 204 -0.95 -1.40 -8.56
N ALA A 205 0.21 -1.32 -9.24
CA ALA A 205 1.34 -2.21 -8.97
C ALA A 205 1.80 -2.14 -7.50
N GLY A 206 1.89 -0.94 -6.94
CA GLY A 206 2.26 -0.71 -5.55
C GLY A 206 1.21 -1.24 -4.57
N ALA A 207 -0.08 -0.99 -4.84
CA ALA A 207 -1.18 -1.45 -3.98
C ALA A 207 -1.27 -2.98 -3.95
N VAL A 208 -1.12 -3.65 -5.10
CA VAL A 208 -1.08 -5.12 -5.20
C VAL A 208 0.10 -5.68 -4.41
N THR A 209 1.29 -5.10 -4.56
CA THR A 209 2.49 -5.50 -3.81
C THR A 209 2.32 -5.31 -2.30
N LEU A 210 1.70 -4.21 -1.86
CA LEU A 210 1.39 -3.98 -0.44
C LEU A 210 0.47 -5.05 0.14
N LEU A 211 -0.57 -5.43 -0.61
CA LEU A 211 -1.51 -6.48 -0.21
C LEU A 211 -0.86 -7.88 -0.22
N SER A 212 0.12 -8.12 -1.08
CA SER A 212 0.88 -9.38 -1.12
C SER A 212 1.87 -9.55 0.04
N LYS A 213 2.22 -8.45 0.69
CA LYS A 213 3.08 -8.46 1.88
C LYS A 213 2.34 -8.94 3.13
N LEU A 214 1.01 -8.87 3.15
CA LEU A 214 0.17 -9.31 4.27
C LEU A 214 0.08 -10.82 4.37
#